data_e4d4a1de19cc67161c631d50d75634a3
#
_entry.id   e4d4a1de19cc67161c631d50d75634a3
#
_cell.length_a   1.000
_cell.length_b   1.000
_cell.length_c   1.000
_cell.angle_alpha   90.00
_cell.angle_beta   90.00
_cell.angle_gamma   90.00
#
_symmetry.space_group_name_H-M   'P 1'
#
loop_
_entity.id
_entity.type
_entity.pdbx_description
1 polymer ?
#
loop_
_entity_poly.entity_id
_entity_poly.type
_entity_poly.pdbx_seq_one_letter_code
_entity_poly.pdbx_strand_id
1 'polypeptide(L)'
;MTSNNTALIASLLQQALAHHQQGQLGAAQAFYRQVLALQPQQFDALHLLGVIARQQGDTDQAIDLITQAIRLDGQQAKAHCNLGVALMDQGRAAEALASYDSALALQPDYAMAWSNRGNALHRLGQQEAALDSYQQALRYQPRYAEAHCNRAVVLQELGRYLDALGASEAALDLNDRHADAWLARGHALHCLRWLPEAVESFDRALHLRPDWAEAYAAQGAALHRLGELAPALDSYERALALQPRHPQWHTARGNTLRAMQRHEEAAQAYRTALECGEQAETVAYALASVGAGEAPASLPAEYVRNLFDQYANHFDEHLLKVLDYQTPAHLARLLQQHLPATPTPHDILDLGCGTGLCAPALRPRARKLCGVDLSPQMLEKAAQRQLYDELHCADLLTYLADQSDAWDLAVAADVFVYIGDLSAVFHAIARALRSGGQFCFSVEAASSGDYTLQASNRYAHSHAYLQRLASASGLQVLACEELTAREENGAPIQALALLLQKA
;
A
#
# COMPACT_ATOMS: atom_id res chain seq x y z
N MET A 1 -23.25 26.59 52.53
CA MET A 1 -22.26 25.57 52.99
C MET A 1 -21.53 26.16 54.20
N THR A 2 -21.39 25.41 55.27
CA THR A 2 -20.63 25.85 56.42
C THR A 2 -19.14 25.85 56.10
N SER A 3 -18.36 26.80 56.60
CA SER A 3 -16.89 26.92 56.40
C SER A 3 -16.13 25.61 56.65
N ASN A 4 -16.68 24.73 57.50
CA ASN A 4 -16.12 23.43 57.83
C ASN A 4 -16.24 22.42 56.66
N ASN A 5 -17.32 22.45 55.87
CA ASN A 5 -17.48 21.57 54.70
C ASN A 5 -16.55 21.96 53.56
N THR A 6 -16.30 23.24 53.35
CA THR A 6 -15.38 23.71 52.32
C THR A 6 -13.94 23.26 52.57
N ALA A 7 -13.48 23.37 53.84
CA ALA A 7 -12.16 22.89 54.22
C ALA A 7 -12.02 21.36 54.11
N LEU A 8 -13.07 20.62 54.48
CA LEU A 8 -13.09 19.15 54.31
C LEU A 8 -13.03 18.73 52.86
N ILE A 9 -13.81 19.35 51.97
CA ILE A 9 -13.81 19.08 50.52
C ILE A 9 -12.42 19.35 49.93
N ALA A 10 -11.78 20.48 50.26
CA ALA A 10 -10.44 20.81 49.81
C ALA A 10 -9.42 19.75 50.24
N SER A 11 -9.48 19.30 51.50
CA SER A 11 -8.61 18.23 52.02
C SER A 11 -8.82 16.91 51.31
N LEU A 12 -10.05 16.50 51.08
CA LEU A 12 -10.39 15.25 50.34
C LEU A 12 -9.91 15.30 48.88
N LEU A 13 -10.07 16.45 48.19
CA LEU A 13 -9.56 16.65 46.84
C LEU A 13 -8.04 16.53 46.76
N GLN A 14 -7.34 17.14 47.73
CA GLN A 14 -5.89 17.04 47.79
C GLN A 14 -5.41 15.61 48.03
N GLN A 15 -6.05 14.85 48.90
CA GLN A 15 -5.75 13.43 49.11
C GLN A 15 -6.06 12.59 47.87
N ALA A 16 -7.22 12.83 47.24
CA ALA A 16 -7.59 12.15 46.01
C ALA A 16 -6.55 12.37 44.90
N LEU A 17 -6.12 13.60 44.71
CA LEU A 17 -5.10 13.97 43.72
C LEU A 17 -3.74 13.31 44.02
N ALA A 18 -3.32 13.31 45.30
CA ALA A 18 -2.09 12.65 45.70
C ALA A 18 -2.10 11.15 45.44
N HIS A 19 -3.19 10.45 45.76
CA HIS A 19 -3.36 9.03 45.43
C HIS A 19 -3.41 8.78 43.91
N HIS A 20 -4.07 9.66 43.15
CA HIS A 20 -4.11 9.58 41.70
C HIS A 20 -2.73 9.69 41.06
N GLN A 21 -1.93 10.66 41.50
CA GLN A 21 -0.54 10.85 41.05
C GLN A 21 0.38 9.67 41.41
N GLN A 22 0.09 8.96 42.51
CA GLN A 22 0.79 7.73 42.91
C GLN A 22 0.31 6.47 42.21
N GLY A 23 -0.65 6.58 41.27
CA GLY A 23 -1.26 5.43 40.56
C GLY A 23 -2.23 4.60 41.43
N GLN A 24 -2.56 5.06 42.64
CA GLN A 24 -3.47 4.40 43.57
C GLN A 24 -4.92 4.72 43.22
N LEU A 25 -5.37 4.26 42.02
CA LEU A 25 -6.63 4.66 41.41
C LEU A 25 -7.85 4.37 42.28
N GLY A 26 -7.87 3.21 42.98
CA GLY A 26 -8.99 2.83 43.84
C GLY A 26 -9.14 3.77 45.07
N ALA A 27 -8.02 4.16 45.69
CA ALA A 27 -8.04 5.12 46.80
C ALA A 27 -8.48 6.51 46.32
N ALA A 28 -7.90 6.99 45.19
CA ALA A 28 -8.28 8.26 44.59
C ALA A 28 -9.78 8.31 44.27
N GLN A 29 -10.33 7.25 43.68
CA GLN A 29 -11.75 7.10 43.35
C GLN A 29 -12.64 7.19 44.61
N ALA A 30 -12.24 6.54 45.69
CA ALA A 30 -12.99 6.59 46.96
C ALA A 30 -13.07 8.02 47.54
N PHE A 31 -11.95 8.76 47.51
CA PHE A 31 -11.91 10.15 47.94
C PHE A 31 -12.74 11.08 47.02
N TYR A 32 -12.65 10.96 45.70
CA TYR A 32 -13.50 11.75 44.79
C TYR A 32 -14.98 11.47 45.02
N ARG A 33 -15.38 10.22 45.25
CA ARG A 33 -16.78 9.88 45.59
C ARG A 33 -17.22 10.49 46.91
N GLN A 34 -16.37 10.57 47.93
CA GLN A 34 -16.67 11.27 49.16
C GLN A 34 -16.89 12.78 48.94
N VAL A 35 -16.06 13.39 48.09
CA VAL A 35 -16.26 14.79 47.66
C VAL A 35 -17.62 14.96 47.01
N LEU A 36 -18.00 14.08 46.06
CA LEU A 36 -19.27 14.17 45.36
C LEU A 36 -20.48 13.87 46.28
N ALA A 37 -20.30 13.08 47.33
CA ALA A 37 -21.36 12.87 48.34
C ALA A 37 -21.60 14.16 49.13
N LEU A 38 -20.58 14.98 49.36
CA LEU A 38 -20.71 16.28 50.05
C LEU A 38 -21.12 17.42 49.11
N GLN A 39 -20.64 17.37 47.88
CA GLN A 39 -20.89 18.38 46.84
C GLN A 39 -21.02 17.68 45.47
N PRO A 40 -22.23 17.27 45.04
CA PRO A 40 -22.47 16.54 43.83
C PRO A 40 -22.03 17.29 42.56
N GLN A 41 -21.95 18.60 42.58
CA GLN A 41 -21.57 19.49 41.47
C GLN A 41 -20.15 20.03 41.64
N GLN A 42 -19.21 19.21 42.10
CA GLN A 42 -17.82 19.61 42.19
C GLN A 42 -17.06 19.19 40.93
N PHE A 43 -16.62 20.22 40.16
CA PHE A 43 -16.00 20.03 38.83
C PHE A 43 -14.80 19.08 38.86
N ASP A 44 -13.79 19.35 39.72
CA ASP A 44 -12.55 18.56 39.75
C ASP A 44 -12.80 17.10 40.09
N ALA A 45 -13.72 16.84 41.03
CA ALA A 45 -14.07 15.48 41.43
C ALA A 45 -14.73 14.71 40.29
N LEU A 46 -15.70 15.31 39.56
CA LEU A 46 -16.33 14.70 38.39
C LEU A 46 -15.32 14.46 37.26
N HIS A 47 -14.56 15.50 36.91
CA HIS A 47 -13.57 15.43 35.84
C HIS A 47 -12.52 14.36 36.10
N LEU A 48 -11.88 14.36 37.29
CA LEU A 48 -10.80 13.42 37.57
C LEU A 48 -11.29 12.02 37.88
N LEU A 49 -12.52 11.86 38.39
CA LEU A 49 -13.17 10.55 38.48
C LEU A 49 -13.44 9.97 37.09
N GLY A 50 -13.85 10.80 36.10
CA GLY A 50 -13.98 10.40 34.72
C GLY A 50 -12.65 9.98 34.09
N VAL A 51 -11.55 10.70 34.39
CA VAL A 51 -10.20 10.30 33.95
C VAL A 51 -9.82 8.92 34.52
N ILE A 52 -10.12 8.66 35.81
CA ILE A 52 -9.86 7.36 36.43
C ILE A 52 -10.75 6.25 35.77
N ALA A 53 -12.03 6.52 35.50
CA ALA A 53 -12.90 5.58 34.83
C ALA A 53 -12.33 5.14 33.46
N ARG A 54 -11.82 6.11 32.67
CA ARG A 54 -11.14 5.81 31.41
C ARG A 54 -9.89 4.93 31.62
N GLN A 55 -9.04 5.24 32.59
CA GLN A 55 -7.83 4.45 32.92
C GLN A 55 -8.19 3.02 33.35
N GLN A 56 -9.37 2.79 33.88
CA GLN A 56 -9.90 1.47 34.26
C GLN A 56 -10.65 0.77 33.11
N GLY A 57 -10.73 1.40 31.94
CA GLY A 57 -11.42 0.85 30.76
C GLY A 57 -12.94 1.12 30.70
N ASP A 58 -13.50 1.83 31.70
CA ASP A 58 -14.93 2.23 31.70
C ASP A 58 -15.09 3.56 30.97
N THR A 59 -15.05 3.49 29.65
CA THR A 59 -15.09 4.67 28.76
C THR A 59 -16.47 5.33 28.74
N ASP A 60 -17.56 4.59 28.94
CA ASP A 60 -18.91 5.14 29.03
C ASP A 60 -19.04 6.03 30.27
N GLN A 61 -18.65 5.51 31.44
CA GLN A 61 -18.65 6.27 32.66
C GLN A 61 -17.71 7.49 32.58
N ALA A 62 -16.57 7.36 31.91
CA ALA A 62 -15.62 8.45 31.70
C ALA A 62 -16.28 9.61 30.92
N ILE A 63 -16.93 9.31 29.81
CA ILE A 63 -17.62 10.30 28.96
C ILE A 63 -18.73 10.98 29.74
N ASP A 64 -19.55 10.23 30.47
CA ASP A 64 -20.65 10.78 31.26
C ASP A 64 -20.14 11.75 32.36
N LEU A 65 -19.15 11.34 33.12
CA LEU A 65 -18.60 12.14 34.22
C LEU A 65 -17.90 13.40 33.71
N ILE A 66 -17.08 13.30 32.66
CA ILE A 66 -16.38 14.46 32.08
C ILE A 66 -17.40 15.41 31.45
N THR A 67 -18.43 14.90 30.77
CA THR A 67 -19.51 15.73 30.21
C THR A 67 -20.27 16.46 31.30
N GLN A 68 -20.56 15.83 32.45
CA GLN A 68 -21.16 16.49 33.58
C GLN A 68 -20.26 17.60 34.14
N ALA A 69 -18.96 17.35 34.26
CA ALA A 69 -18.01 18.37 34.68
C ALA A 69 -17.99 19.59 33.72
N ILE A 70 -17.94 19.36 32.41
CA ILE A 70 -17.98 20.40 31.36
C ILE A 70 -19.28 21.25 31.45
N ARG A 71 -20.42 20.62 31.76
CA ARG A 71 -21.68 21.36 31.96
C ARG A 71 -21.64 22.30 33.15
N LEU A 72 -20.80 22.02 34.16
CA LEU A 72 -20.62 22.88 35.33
C LEU A 72 -19.64 24.03 35.06
N ASP A 73 -18.54 23.71 34.39
CA ASP A 73 -17.57 24.68 33.92
C ASP A 73 -16.98 24.28 32.58
N GLY A 74 -17.52 24.87 31.53
CA GLY A 74 -17.11 24.65 30.16
C GLY A 74 -15.85 25.37 29.72
N GLN A 75 -15.22 26.16 30.62
CA GLN A 75 -14.01 26.95 30.30
C GLN A 75 -12.71 26.19 30.60
N GLN A 76 -12.78 24.90 30.78
CA GLN A 76 -11.64 24.05 31.14
C GLN A 76 -11.12 23.25 29.93
N ALA A 77 -10.13 23.75 29.23
CA ALA A 77 -9.53 23.12 28.05
C ALA A 77 -9.11 21.67 28.31
N LYS A 78 -8.57 21.35 29.46
CA LYS A 78 -8.17 20.00 29.86
C LYS A 78 -9.35 19.02 29.92
N ALA A 79 -10.52 19.47 30.36
CA ALA A 79 -11.70 18.59 30.39
C ALA A 79 -12.19 18.26 29.00
N HIS A 80 -12.25 19.24 28.11
CA HIS A 80 -12.58 18.99 26.70
C HIS A 80 -11.56 18.06 26.04
N CYS A 81 -10.25 18.23 26.27
CA CYS A 81 -9.23 17.35 25.75
C CYS A 81 -9.42 15.91 26.28
N ASN A 82 -9.66 15.72 27.57
CA ASN A 82 -9.89 14.40 28.17
C ASN A 82 -11.19 13.75 27.70
N LEU A 83 -12.25 14.54 27.43
CA LEU A 83 -13.46 14.03 26.76
C LEU A 83 -13.14 13.49 25.35
N GLY A 84 -12.38 14.26 24.57
CA GLY A 84 -11.94 13.82 23.24
C GLY A 84 -11.15 12.51 23.30
N VAL A 85 -10.26 12.33 24.28
CA VAL A 85 -9.50 11.08 24.44
C VAL A 85 -10.43 9.92 24.76
N ALA A 86 -11.40 10.09 25.67
CA ALA A 86 -12.36 9.05 26.01
C ALA A 86 -13.25 8.68 24.81
N LEU A 87 -13.65 9.65 23.99
CA LEU A 87 -14.39 9.43 22.74
C LEU A 87 -13.54 8.70 21.68
N MET A 88 -12.24 8.98 21.60
CA MET A 88 -11.32 8.24 20.72
C MET A 88 -11.21 6.77 21.13
N ASP A 89 -11.15 6.49 22.42
CA ASP A 89 -11.13 5.10 22.94
C ASP A 89 -12.38 4.31 22.55
N GLN A 90 -13.53 5.00 22.35
CA GLN A 90 -14.78 4.40 21.83
C GLN A 90 -14.86 4.39 20.28
N GLY A 91 -13.86 4.89 19.57
CA GLY A 91 -13.92 4.99 18.11
C GLY A 91 -14.78 6.15 17.58
N ARG A 92 -15.25 7.07 18.43
CA ARG A 92 -16.12 8.22 18.09
C ARG A 92 -15.25 9.42 17.66
N ALA A 93 -14.46 9.23 16.60
CA ALA A 93 -13.43 10.20 16.20
C ALA A 93 -13.98 11.59 15.83
N ALA A 94 -15.16 11.68 15.21
CA ALA A 94 -15.78 12.97 14.85
C ALA A 94 -16.17 13.80 16.10
N GLU A 95 -16.70 13.15 17.12
CA GLU A 95 -17.06 13.82 18.38
C GLU A 95 -15.81 14.16 19.20
N ALA A 96 -14.80 13.32 19.15
CA ALA A 96 -13.50 13.62 19.73
C ALA A 96 -12.87 14.86 19.10
N LEU A 97 -12.92 14.98 17.76
CA LEU A 97 -12.45 16.15 17.02
C LEU A 97 -13.13 17.44 17.52
N ALA A 98 -14.45 17.44 17.64
CA ALA A 98 -15.19 18.60 18.17
C ALA A 98 -14.79 18.97 19.61
N SER A 99 -14.47 17.95 20.42
CA SER A 99 -14.00 18.16 21.80
C SER A 99 -12.58 18.77 21.83
N TYR A 100 -11.68 18.32 20.94
CA TYR A 100 -10.35 18.93 20.82
C TYR A 100 -10.42 20.34 20.25
N ASP A 101 -11.29 20.62 19.29
CA ASP A 101 -11.52 21.98 18.78
C ASP A 101 -12.00 22.91 19.90
N SER A 102 -12.88 22.44 20.77
CA SER A 102 -13.32 23.18 21.95
C SER A 102 -12.16 23.44 22.93
N ALA A 103 -11.30 22.44 23.16
CA ALA A 103 -10.11 22.62 24.01
C ALA A 103 -9.15 23.67 23.43
N LEU A 104 -8.94 23.64 22.12
CA LEU A 104 -8.04 24.56 21.41
C LEU A 104 -8.61 25.97 21.27
N ALA A 105 -9.94 26.12 21.20
CA ALA A 105 -10.58 27.42 21.26
C ALA A 105 -10.35 28.13 22.63
N LEU A 106 -10.30 27.33 23.71
CA LEU A 106 -10.02 27.81 25.05
C LEU A 106 -8.52 28.03 25.31
N GLN A 107 -7.69 27.12 24.79
CA GLN A 107 -6.24 27.15 24.95
C GLN A 107 -5.54 26.84 23.64
N PRO A 108 -5.25 27.85 22.80
CA PRO A 108 -4.67 27.66 21.46
C PRO A 108 -3.24 27.07 21.45
N ASP A 109 -2.50 27.17 22.55
CA ASP A 109 -1.13 26.67 22.71
C ASP A 109 -1.07 25.25 23.33
N TYR A 110 -2.21 24.57 23.45
CA TYR A 110 -2.27 23.25 24.07
C TYR A 110 -1.77 22.14 23.11
N ALA A 111 -0.46 21.92 23.10
CA ALA A 111 0.23 21.00 22.19
C ALA A 111 -0.36 19.58 22.19
N MET A 112 -0.73 19.04 23.37
CA MET A 112 -1.34 17.71 23.46
C MET A 112 -2.72 17.65 22.78
N ALA A 113 -3.54 18.69 22.89
CA ALA A 113 -4.83 18.75 22.20
C ALA A 113 -4.64 18.82 20.67
N TRP A 114 -3.64 19.55 20.18
CA TRP A 114 -3.26 19.57 18.76
C TRP A 114 -2.83 18.18 18.27
N SER A 115 -1.98 17.46 19.02
CA SER A 115 -1.54 16.11 18.65
C SER A 115 -2.72 15.13 18.61
N ASN A 116 -3.59 15.16 19.62
CA ASN A 116 -4.78 14.32 19.68
C ASN A 116 -5.81 14.66 18.58
N ARG A 117 -5.93 15.95 18.24
CA ARG A 117 -6.71 16.38 17.07
C ARG A 117 -6.18 15.77 15.78
N GLY A 118 -4.86 15.75 15.61
CA GLY A 118 -4.19 15.07 14.50
C GLY A 118 -4.55 13.58 14.43
N ASN A 119 -4.52 12.88 15.57
CA ASN A 119 -4.91 11.47 15.65
C ASN A 119 -6.39 11.24 15.26
N ALA A 120 -7.29 12.13 15.68
CA ALA A 120 -8.70 12.06 15.31
C ALA A 120 -8.92 12.29 13.79
N LEU A 121 -8.26 13.30 13.23
CA LEU A 121 -8.30 13.59 11.79
C LEU A 121 -7.73 12.44 10.96
N HIS A 122 -6.62 11.84 11.39
CA HIS A 122 -6.03 10.68 10.75
C HIS A 122 -7.02 9.50 10.72
N ARG A 123 -7.68 9.18 11.84
CA ARG A 123 -8.74 8.15 11.88
C ARG A 123 -9.93 8.46 10.97
N LEU A 124 -10.22 9.73 10.70
CA LEU A 124 -11.25 10.16 9.77
C LEU A 124 -10.79 10.20 8.31
N GLY A 125 -9.56 9.78 8.01
CA GLY A 125 -8.98 9.79 6.66
C GLY A 125 -8.58 11.19 6.17
N GLN A 126 -8.55 12.20 7.06
CA GLN A 126 -8.20 13.58 6.73
C GLN A 126 -6.69 13.83 6.97
N GLN A 127 -5.87 13.18 6.18
CA GLN A 127 -4.42 13.07 6.40
C GLN A 127 -3.69 14.41 6.39
N GLU A 128 -3.96 15.30 5.43
CA GLU A 128 -3.31 16.62 5.37
C GLU A 128 -3.68 17.50 6.58
N ALA A 129 -4.96 17.49 6.99
CA ALA A 129 -5.38 18.21 8.18
C ALA A 129 -4.78 17.63 9.48
N ALA A 130 -4.51 16.32 9.49
CA ALA A 130 -3.77 15.69 10.59
C ALA A 130 -2.32 16.20 10.65
N LEU A 131 -1.63 16.29 9.50
CA LEU A 131 -0.27 16.85 9.42
C LEU A 131 -0.21 18.30 9.93
N ASP A 132 -1.17 19.13 9.54
CA ASP A 132 -1.27 20.51 10.03
C ASP A 132 -1.42 20.54 11.55
N SER A 133 -2.24 19.65 12.11
CA SER A 133 -2.44 19.56 13.57
C SER A 133 -1.17 19.12 14.29
N TYR A 134 -0.43 18.13 13.79
CA TYR A 134 0.86 17.74 14.37
C TYR A 134 1.89 18.88 14.23
N GLN A 135 1.87 19.62 13.13
CA GLN A 135 2.77 20.76 12.98
C GLN A 135 2.48 21.85 14.01
N GLN A 136 1.21 22.14 14.31
CA GLN A 136 0.85 23.06 15.40
C GLN A 136 1.29 22.51 16.77
N ALA A 137 1.08 21.21 17.04
CA ALA A 137 1.56 20.60 18.28
C ALA A 137 3.08 20.80 18.45
N LEU A 138 3.85 20.56 17.40
CA LEU A 138 5.31 20.70 17.39
C LEU A 138 5.78 22.16 17.42
N ARG A 139 4.97 23.11 16.92
CA ARG A 139 5.24 24.53 17.05
C ARG A 139 5.20 24.99 18.51
N TYR A 140 4.21 24.50 19.27
CA TYR A 140 4.07 24.85 20.69
C TYR A 140 4.96 23.98 21.59
N GLN A 141 5.24 22.76 21.22
CA GLN A 141 6.11 21.83 21.94
C GLN A 141 7.05 21.09 20.98
N PRO A 142 8.20 21.70 20.59
CA PRO A 142 9.13 21.09 19.62
C PRO A 142 9.72 19.74 20.07
N ARG A 143 9.79 19.50 21.37
CA ARG A 143 10.30 18.26 21.97
C ARG A 143 9.18 17.27 22.32
N TYR A 144 8.26 17.04 21.39
CA TYR A 144 7.14 16.13 21.59
C TYR A 144 7.33 14.88 20.68
N ALA A 145 8.04 13.88 21.19
CA ALA A 145 8.42 12.67 20.45
C ALA A 145 7.22 11.95 19.82
N GLU A 146 6.11 11.82 20.56
CA GLU A 146 4.90 11.17 20.08
C GLU A 146 4.26 11.91 18.89
N ALA A 147 4.24 13.23 18.89
CA ALA A 147 3.72 14.02 17.77
C ALA A 147 4.61 13.89 16.52
N HIS A 148 5.94 13.81 16.67
CA HIS A 148 6.85 13.49 15.58
C HIS A 148 6.61 12.08 15.03
N CYS A 149 6.44 11.08 15.89
CA CYS A 149 6.15 9.69 15.49
C CYS A 149 4.82 9.59 14.74
N ASN A 150 3.73 10.14 15.27
CA ASN A 150 2.43 10.13 14.63
C ASN A 150 2.44 10.84 13.26
N ARG A 151 3.17 11.96 13.17
CA ARG A 151 3.39 12.66 11.90
C ARG A 151 4.12 11.77 10.89
N ALA A 152 5.12 10.98 11.32
CA ALA A 152 5.84 10.06 10.44
C ALA A 152 4.91 9.01 9.83
N VAL A 153 3.99 8.45 10.62
CA VAL A 153 3.00 7.47 10.14
C VAL A 153 2.12 8.06 9.04
N VAL A 154 1.57 9.25 9.25
CA VAL A 154 0.70 9.89 8.24
C VAL A 154 1.49 10.27 6.97
N LEU A 155 2.73 10.71 7.10
CA LEU A 155 3.60 11.00 5.96
C LEU A 155 3.91 9.74 5.12
N GLN A 156 4.04 8.56 5.76
CA GLN A 156 4.20 7.28 5.05
C GLN A 156 2.97 6.93 4.23
N GLU A 157 1.78 7.07 4.79
CA GLU A 157 0.52 6.81 4.08
C GLU A 157 0.33 7.73 2.86
N LEU A 158 0.85 8.96 2.94
CA LEU A 158 0.88 9.91 1.82
C LEU A 158 2.03 9.66 0.82
N GLY A 159 2.84 8.62 1.02
CA GLY A 159 3.99 8.34 0.17
C GLY A 159 5.18 9.30 0.33
N ARG A 160 5.16 10.17 1.33
CA ARG A 160 6.22 11.17 1.62
C ARG A 160 7.31 10.56 2.50
N TYR A 161 7.98 9.53 1.98
CA TYR A 161 8.87 8.67 2.76
C TYR A 161 10.11 9.37 3.33
N LEU A 162 10.70 10.34 2.62
CA LEU A 162 11.83 11.12 3.14
C LEU A 162 11.43 12.03 4.31
N ASP A 163 10.25 12.64 4.21
CA ASP A 163 9.71 13.47 5.30
C ASP A 163 9.35 12.59 6.52
N ALA A 164 8.82 11.39 6.27
CA ALA A 164 8.51 10.40 7.29
C ALA A 164 9.77 9.91 8.02
N LEU A 165 10.85 9.66 7.27
CA LEU A 165 12.15 9.31 7.85
C LEU A 165 12.65 10.42 8.78
N GLY A 166 12.68 11.67 8.31
CA GLY A 166 13.10 12.80 9.14
C GLY A 166 12.23 13.02 10.39
N ALA A 167 10.91 12.76 10.27
CA ALA A 167 10.01 12.86 11.43
C ALA A 167 10.25 11.73 12.45
N SER A 168 10.47 10.50 12.00
CA SER A 168 10.78 9.38 12.89
C SER A 168 12.13 9.54 13.58
N GLU A 169 13.14 10.03 12.88
CA GLU A 169 14.46 10.34 13.45
C GLU A 169 14.36 11.45 14.50
N ALA A 170 13.57 12.51 14.24
CA ALA A 170 13.33 13.55 15.25
C ALA A 170 12.63 13.00 16.51
N ALA A 171 11.75 12.01 16.38
CA ALA A 171 11.15 11.32 17.52
C ALA A 171 12.20 10.51 18.30
N LEU A 172 13.10 9.81 17.60
CA LEU A 172 14.15 8.98 18.19
C LEU A 172 15.26 9.81 18.86
N ASP A 173 15.60 10.97 18.33
CA ASP A 173 16.51 11.93 18.96
C ASP A 173 15.99 12.42 20.33
N LEU A 174 14.68 12.46 20.50
CA LEU A 174 14.04 12.83 21.76
C LEU A 174 13.86 11.65 22.71
N ASN A 175 13.62 10.47 22.17
CA ASN A 175 13.44 9.22 22.92
C ASN A 175 13.87 8.01 22.07
N ASP A 176 15.10 7.57 22.25
CA ASP A 176 15.69 6.41 21.59
C ASP A 176 15.03 5.06 21.95
N ARG A 177 14.19 5.05 23.01
CA ARG A 177 13.40 3.89 23.43
C ARG A 177 11.94 3.93 22.95
N HIS A 178 11.64 4.75 21.93
CA HIS A 178 10.32 4.83 21.34
C HIS A 178 10.14 3.75 20.26
N ALA A 179 9.58 2.60 20.64
CA ALA A 179 9.44 1.44 19.74
C ALA A 179 8.65 1.77 18.45
N ASP A 180 7.55 2.52 18.55
CA ASP A 180 6.73 2.91 17.40
C ASP A 180 7.49 3.84 16.44
N ALA A 181 8.40 4.69 16.94
CA ALA A 181 9.25 5.54 16.09
C ALA A 181 10.30 4.70 15.34
N TRP A 182 10.86 3.66 15.95
CA TRP A 182 11.74 2.71 15.28
C TRP A 182 10.99 1.94 14.19
N LEU A 183 9.76 1.50 14.44
CA LEU A 183 8.92 0.85 13.43
C LEU A 183 8.65 1.80 12.26
N ALA A 184 8.23 3.04 12.55
CA ALA A 184 7.97 4.05 11.52
C ALA A 184 9.24 4.35 10.70
N ARG A 185 10.41 4.48 11.33
CA ARG A 185 11.69 4.63 10.63
C ARG A 185 11.96 3.44 9.70
N GLY A 186 11.78 2.21 10.20
CA GLY A 186 11.95 1.00 9.40
C GLY A 186 11.05 0.95 8.18
N HIS A 187 9.79 1.29 8.32
CA HIS A 187 8.85 1.37 7.19
C HIS A 187 9.26 2.43 6.15
N ALA A 188 9.64 3.64 6.59
CA ALA A 188 10.11 4.69 5.69
C ALA A 188 11.35 4.23 4.89
N LEU A 189 12.34 3.65 5.56
CA LEU A 189 13.56 3.10 4.96
C LEU A 189 13.25 1.94 3.99
N HIS A 190 12.33 1.04 4.35
CA HIS A 190 11.90 -0.04 3.48
C HIS A 190 11.28 0.47 2.16
N CYS A 191 10.44 1.50 2.25
CA CYS A 191 9.85 2.14 1.06
C CYS A 191 10.89 2.87 0.21
N LEU A 192 11.90 3.48 0.85
CA LEU A 192 13.05 4.11 0.19
C LEU A 192 14.08 3.10 -0.37
N ARG A 193 13.88 1.79 -0.18
CA ARG A 193 14.79 0.73 -0.57
C ARG A 193 16.12 0.70 0.20
N TRP A 194 16.21 1.37 1.33
CA TRP A 194 17.35 1.30 2.24
C TRP A 194 17.15 0.12 3.19
N LEU A 195 17.25 -1.08 2.61
CA LEU A 195 16.80 -2.33 3.25
C LEU A 195 17.63 -2.74 4.46
N PRO A 196 18.97 -2.65 4.46
CA PRO A 196 19.77 -2.97 5.65
C PRO A 196 19.40 -2.10 6.86
N GLU A 197 19.25 -0.79 6.64
CA GLU A 197 18.89 0.16 7.70
C GLU A 197 17.43 -0.02 8.17
N ALA A 198 16.54 -0.48 7.27
CA ALA A 198 15.18 -0.85 7.63
C ALA A 198 15.17 -2.05 8.57
N VAL A 199 15.93 -3.11 8.27
CA VAL A 199 16.06 -4.31 9.12
C VAL A 199 16.61 -3.92 10.50
N GLU A 200 17.67 -3.10 10.58
CA GLU A 200 18.19 -2.60 11.85
C GLU A 200 17.12 -1.85 12.66
N SER A 201 16.31 -1.04 11.99
CA SER A 201 15.24 -0.29 12.67
C SER A 201 14.15 -1.22 13.22
N PHE A 202 13.76 -2.26 12.48
CA PHE A 202 12.82 -3.27 12.96
C PHE A 202 13.42 -4.10 14.11
N ASP A 203 14.72 -4.44 14.07
CA ASP A 203 15.42 -5.10 15.18
C ASP A 203 15.36 -4.25 16.46
N ARG A 204 15.57 -2.94 16.36
CA ARG A 204 15.46 -2.02 17.48
C ARG A 204 14.03 -1.95 18.04
N ALA A 205 13.02 -1.90 17.17
CA ALA A 205 11.62 -1.94 17.58
C ALA A 205 11.29 -3.24 18.34
N LEU A 206 11.72 -4.39 17.80
CA LEU A 206 11.51 -5.71 18.39
C LEU A 206 12.31 -5.94 19.68
N HIS A 207 13.50 -5.35 19.81
CA HIS A 207 14.25 -5.37 21.07
C HIS A 207 13.49 -4.64 22.19
N LEU A 208 12.78 -3.56 21.86
CA LEU A 208 11.98 -2.80 22.82
C LEU A 208 10.61 -3.44 23.09
N ARG A 209 10.03 -4.11 22.10
CA ARG A 209 8.73 -4.80 22.18
C ARG A 209 8.81 -6.16 21.48
N PRO A 210 9.22 -7.22 22.19
CA PRO A 210 9.45 -8.54 21.57
C PRO A 210 8.19 -9.29 21.12
N ASP A 211 7.02 -8.88 21.55
CA ASP A 211 5.71 -9.47 21.24
C ASP A 211 4.92 -8.69 20.17
N TRP A 212 5.64 -8.10 19.19
CA TRP A 212 5.04 -7.25 18.17
C TRP A 212 5.00 -7.94 16.80
N ALA A 213 3.86 -8.57 16.50
CA ALA A 213 3.67 -9.36 15.29
C ALA A 213 3.87 -8.56 14.00
N GLU A 214 3.34 -7.33 13.94
CA GLU A 214 3.46 -6.45 12.77
C GLU A 214 4.92 -6.06 12.49
N ALA A 215 5.73 -5.85 13.54
CA ALA A 215 7.14 -5.53 13.39
C ALA A 215 7.94 -6.73 12.84
N TYR A 216 7.66 -7.95 13.30
CA TYR A 216 8.24 -9.16 12.71
C TYR A 216 7.85 -9.33 11.23
N ALA A 217 6.59 -9.11 10.88
CA ALA A 217 6.15 -9.21 9.50
C ALA A 217 6.83 -8.16 8.60
N ALA A 218 6.98 -6.92 9.09
CA ALA A 218 7.69 -5.85 8.38
C ALA A 218 9.19 -6.17 8.20
N GLN A 219 9.84 -6.72 9.24
CA GLN A 219 11.20 -7.20 9.16
C GLN A 219 11.34 -8.33 8.12
N GLY A 220 10.43 -9.32 8.15
CA GLY A 220 10.37 -10.40 7.17
C GLY A 220 10.26 -9.88 5.74
N ALA A 221 9.44 -8.86 5.51
CA ALA A 221 9.30 -8.23 4.20
C ALA A 221 10.60 -7.53 3.74
N ALA A 222 11.28 -6.83 4.63
CA ALA A 222 12.56 -6.19 4.31
C ALA A 222 13.66 -7.23 4.01
N LEU A 223 13.77 -8.26 4.83
CA LEU A 223 14.73 -9.36 4.64
C LEU A 223 14.48 -10.15 3.36
N HIS A 224 13.20 -10.44 3.04
CA HIS A 224 12.84 -11.08 1.78
C HIS A 224 13.30 -10.27 0.57
N ARG A 225 13.07 -8.95 0.59
CA ARG A 225 13.51 -8.04 -0.50
C ARG A 225 15.03 -7.90 -0.57
N LEU A 226 15.73 -8.09 0.54
CA LEU A 226 17.19 -8.10 0.60
C LEU A 226 17.78 -9.42 0.06
N GLY A 227 16.95 -10.46 -0.11
CA GLY A 227 17.37 -11.81 -0.51
C GLY A 227 17.75 -12.71 0.66
N GLU A 228 17.65 -12.22 1.89
CA GLU A 228 17.94 -12.97 3.11
C GLU A 228 16.73 -13.86 3.50
N LEU A 229 16.51 -14.91 2.66
CA LEU A 229 15.24 -15.67 2.69
C LEU A 229 15.04 -16.48 3.97
N ALA A 230 16.10 -17.06 4.57
CA ALA A 230 15.98 -17.85 5.78
C ALA A 230 15.65 -16.99 7.01
N PRO A 231 16.32 -15.84 7.26
CA PRO A 231 15.89 -14.90 8.29
C PRO A 231 14.48 -14.30 8.04
N ALA A 232 14.10 -14.05 6.78
CA ALA A 232 12.76 -13.61 6.45
C ALA A 232 11.69 -14.61 6.87
N LEU A 233 11.92 -15.90 6.60
CA LEU A 233 11.04 -16.98 7.00
C LEU A 233 10.86 -17.04 8.52
N ASP A 234 11.96 -16.99 9.29
CA ASP A 234 11.91 -16.95 10.76
C ASP A 234 11.08 -15.77 11.29
N SER A 235 11.26 -14.58 10.69
CA SER A 235 10.50 -13.41 11.07
C SER A 235 8.99 -13.58 10.81
N TYR A 236 8.58 -14.12 9.65
CA TYR A 236 7.17 -14.42 9.40
C TYR A 236 6.62 -15.51 10.32
N GLU A 237 7.41 -16.53 10.65
CA GLU A 237 6.99 -17.57 11.59
C GLU A 237 6.78 -17.02 13.00
N ARG A 238 7.61 -16.09 13.46
CA ARG A 238 7.39 -15.36 14.73
C ARG A 238 6.14 -14.48 14.68
N ALA A 239 5.92 -13.76 13.58
CA ALA A 239 4.70 -12.98 13.40
C ALA A 239 3.44 -13.85 13.49
N LEU A 240 3.45 -15.00 12.78
CA LEU A 240 2.36 -15.98 12.78
C LEU A 240 2.20 -16.74 14.10
N ALA A 241 3.27 -16.91 14.87
CA ALA A 241 3.18 -17.48 16.24
C ALA A 241 2.39 -16.54 17.17
N LEU A 242 2.53 -15.22 16.99
CA LEU A 242 1.78 -14.21 17.75
C LEU A 242 0.36 -14.02 17.22
N GLN A 243 0.16 -14.03 15.90
CA GLN A 243 -1.13 -13.86 15.24
C GLN A 243 -1.35 -14.95 14.16
N PRO A 244 -1.81 -16.16 14.53
CA PRO A 244 -1.86 -17.32 13.63
C PRO A 244 -2.84 -17.21 12.46
N ARG A 245 -3.81 -16.33 12.50
CA ARG A 245 -4.86 -16.21 11.48
C ARG A 245 -4.72 -14.94 10.63
N HIS A 246 -3.50 -14.54 10.31
CA HIS A 246 -3.26 -13.37 9.46
C HIS A 246 -3.00 -13.81 8.00
N PRO A 247 -3.97 -13.65 7.08
CA PRO A 247 -3.90 -14.25 5.75
C PRO A 247 -2.70 -13.75 4.93
N GLN A 248 -2.43 -12.43 4.93
CA GLN A 248 -1.34 -11.84 4.16
C GLN A 248 0.04 -12.34 4.63
N TRP A 249 0.22 -12.63 5.91
CA TRP A 249 1.50 -13.16 6.42
C TRP A 249 1.73 -14.62 6.03
N HIS A 250 0.66 -15.43 5.94
CA HIS A 250 0.77 -16.77 5.35
C HIS A 250 1.13 -16.69 3.87
N THR A 251 0.56 -15.75 3.12
CA THR A 251 0.93 -15.51 1.71
C THR A 251 2.40 -15.07 1.60
N ALA A 252 2.86 -14.14 2.42
CA ALA A 252 4.24 -13.67 2.44
C ALA A 252 5.24 -14.79 2.82
N ARG A 253 4.89 -15.62 3.81
CA ARG A 253 5.63 -16.84 4.15
C ARG A 253 5.70 -17.79 2.97
N GLY A 254 4.58 -18.03 2.28
CA GLY A 254 4.52 -18.85 1.07
C GLY A 254 5.41 -18.31 -0.06
N ASN A 255 5.40 -16.99 -0.28
CA ASN A 255 6.27 -16.34 -1.27
C ASN A 255 7.76 -16.53 -0.91
N THR A 256 8.11 -16.46 0.37
CA THR A 256 9.47 -16.68 0.85
C THR A 256 9.90 -18.14 0.64
N LEU A 257 9.04 -19.09 0.98
CA LEU A 257 9.28 -20.53 0.77
C LEU A 257 9.42 -20.87 -0.72
N ARG A 258 8.60 -20.25 -1.58
CA ARG A 258 8.71 -20.39 -3.04
C ARG A 258 10.07 -19.86 -3.55
N ALA A 259 10.50 -18.70 -3.09
CA ALA A 259 11.82 -18.15 -3.44
C ALA A 259 12.96 -19.06 -2.98
N MET A 260 12.78 -19.82 -1.88
CA MET A 260 13.68 -20.88 -1.41
C MET A 260 13.53 -22.20 -2.18
N GLN A 261 12.68 -22.28 -3.19
CA GLN A 261 12.31 -23.49 -3.95
C GLN A 261 11.66 -24.60 -3.10
N ARG A 262 11.10 -24.28 -1.95
CA ARG A 262 10.39 -25.18 -1.04
C ARG A 262 8.90 -25.22 -1.42
N HIS A 263 8.61 -25.74 -2.62
CA HIS A 263 7.30 -25.61 -3.27
C HIS A 263 6.14 -26.25 -2.50
N GLU A 264 6.35 -27.43 -1.89
CA GLU A 264 5.30 -28.12 -1.12
C GLU A 264 4.89 -27.31 0.12
N GLU A 265 5.88 -26.76 0.83
CA GLU A 265 5.63 -25.94 2.02
C GLU A 265 5.02 -24.57 1.65
N ALA A 266 5.43 -24.00 0.52
CA ALA A 266 4.81 -22.80 -0.04
C ALA A 266 3.32 -23.05 -0.36
N ALA A 267 3.01 -24.17 -1.03
CA ALA A 267 1.63 -24.55 -1.31
C ALA A 267 0.79 -24.71 -0.03
N GLN A 268 1.37 -25.31 1.02
CA GLN A 268 0.66 -25.41 2.31
C GLN A 268 0.41 -24.03 2.94
N ALA A 269 1.40 -23.12 2.91
CA ALA A 269 1.24 -21.77 3.41
C ALA A 269 0.14 -21.00 2.66
N TYR A 270 0.07 -21.12 1.34
CA TYR A 270 -0.98 -20.50 0.51
C TYR A 270 -2.37 -21.08 0.83
N ARG A 271 -2.50 -22.39 1.02
CA ARG A 271 -3.80 -22.99 1.45
C ARG A 271 -4.24 -22.46 2.80
N THR A 272 -3.31 -22.34 3.75
CA THR A 272 -3.59 -21.74 5.07
C THR A 272 -4.00 -20.27 4.95
N ALA A 273 -3.37 -19.51 4.03
CA ALA A 273 -3.80 -18.13 3.75
C ALA A 273 -5.27 -18.07 3.31
N LEU A 274 -5.67 -18.97 2.40
CA LEU A 274 -7.06 -19.06 1.92
C LEU A 274 -8.02 -19.42 3.07
N GLU A 275 -7.67 -20.38 3.92
CA GLU A 275 -8.45 -20.75 5.12
C GLU A 275 -8.59 -19.58 6.12
N CYS A 276 -7.60 -18.69 6.15
CA CYS A 276 -7.61 -17.48 6.97
C CYS A 276 -8.35 -16.29 6.34
N GLY A 277 -8.83 -16.41 5.09
CA GLY A 277 -9.64 -15.39 4.43
C GLY A 277 -8.88 -14.57 3.38
N GLU A 278 -7.74 -15.06 2.86
CA GLU A 278 -7.09 -14.44 1.71
C GLU A 278 -7.97 -14.57 0.45
N GLN A 279 -7.80 -13.67 -0.50
CA GLN A 279 -8.57 -13.70 -1.74
C GLN A 279 -8.24 -14.94 -2.57
N ALA A 280 -9.30 -15.67 -2.97
CA ALA A 280 -9.17 -16.94 -3.68
C ALA A 280 -8.38 -16.83 -4.98
N GLU A 281 -8.53 -15.73 -5.72
CA GLU A 281 -7.83 -15.48 -6.97
C GLU A 281 -6.32 -15.30 -6.75
N THR A 282 -5.92 -14.55 -5.73
CA THR A 282 -4.51 -14.34 -5.36
C THR A 282 -3.85 -15.66 -4.95
N VAL A 283 -4.58 -16.48 -4.16
CA VAL A 283 -4.08 -17.78 -3.70
C VAL A 283 -4.03 -18.80 -4.84
N ALA A 284 -5.03 -18.85 -5.71
CA ALA A 284 -5.05 -19.75 -6.87
C ALA A 284 -3.82 -19.55 -7.75
N TYR A 285 -3.49 -18.28 -8.01
CA TYR A 285 -2.30 -17.93 -8.76
C TYR A 285 -1.00 -18.36 -8.04
N ALA A 286 -0.89 -18.07 -6.75
CA ALA A 286 0.27 -18.46 -5.96
C ALA A 286 0.45 -19.99 -5.91
N LEU A 287 -0.64 -20.75 -5.77
CA LEU A 287 -0.62 -22.22 -5.84
C LEU A 287 -0.19 -22.73 -7.21
N ALA A 288 -0.72 -22.14 -8.29
CA ALA A 288 -0.34 -22.53 -9.65
C ALA A 288 1.15 -22.29 -9.92
N SER A 289 1.72 -21.20 -9.38
CA SER A 289 3.15 -20.86 -9.56
C SER A 289 4.11 -21.85 -8.87
N VAL A 290 3.61 -22.68 -7.95
CA VAL A 290 4.38 -23.76 -7.30
C VAL A 290 3.93 -25.17 -7.76
N GLY A 291 3.11 -25.24 -8.83
CA GLY A 291 2.64 -26.50 -9.38
C GLY A 291 1.55 -27.21 -8.55
N ALA A 292 0.90 -26.51 -7.63
CA ALA A 292 -0.07 -27.09 -6.68
C ALA A 292 -1.53 -26.69 -6.99
N GLY A 293 -1.82 -26.15 -8.19
CA GLY A 293 -3.14 -25.73 -8.66
C GLY A 293 -3.17 -25.52 -10.16
N GLU A 294 -4.36 -25.33 -10.71
CA GLU A 294 -4.53 -24.94 -12.10
C GLU A 294 -4.18 -23.45 -12.26
N ALA A 295 -3.47 -23.12 -13.36
CA ALA A 295 -3.14 -21.74 -13.67
C ALA A 295 -4.44 -20.98 -14.04
N PRO A 296 -4.76 -19.85 -13.42
CA PRO A 296 -5.91 -19.04 -13.82
C PRO A 296 -5.73 -18.52 -15.25
N ALA A 297 -6.83 -18.14 -15.92
CA ALA A 297 -6.76 -17.62 -17.29
C ALA A 297 -6.00 -16.30 -17.40
N SER A 298 -5.94 -15.52 -16.34
CA SER A 298 -5.18 -14.27 -16.25
C SER A 298 -4.83 -13.95 -14.80
N LEU A 299 -3.85 -13.07 -14.59
CA LEU A 299 -3.61 -12.46 -13.28
C LEU A 299 -4.74 -11.50 -12.91
N PRO A 300 -5.09 -11.39 -11.61
CA PRO A 300 -6.02 -10.36 -11.16
C PRO A 300 -5.52 -8.96 -11.55
N ALA A 301 -6.39 -8.16 -12.17
CA ALA A 301 -6.03 -6.81 -12.65
C ALA A 301 -5.54 -5.91 -11.51
N GLU A 302 -6.11 -6.04 -10.31
CA GLU A 302 -5.68 -5.31 -9.12
C GLU A 302 -4.25 -5.69 -8.69
N TYR A 303 -3.90 -6.98 -8.76
CA TYR A 303 -2.54 -7.44 -8.48
C TYR A 303 -1.53 -6.83 -9.45
N VAL A 304 -1.82 -6.86 -10.74
CA VAL A 304 -0.96 -6.28 -11.79
C VAL A 304 -0.82 -4.77 -11.60
N ARG A 305 -1.93 -4.07 -11.33
CA ARG A 305 -1.93 -2.63 -11.06
C ARG A 305 -1.02 -2.28 -9.88
N ASN A 306 -1.23 -2.93 -8.74
CA ASN A 306 -0.45 -2.67 -7.52
C ASN A 306 1.05 -2.95 -7.71
N LEU A 307 1.37 -4.01 -8.48
CA LEU A 307 2.76 -4.32 -8.84
C LEU A 307 3.41 -3.17 -9.60
N PHE A 308 2.74 -2.64 -10.63
CA PHE A 308 3.27 -1.57 -11.47
C PHE A 308 3.24 -0.20 -10.81
N ASP A 309 2.23 0.12 -10.00
CA ASP A 309 2.19 1.35 -9.22
C ASP A 309 3.38 1.47 -8.26
N GLN A 310 3.72 0.39 -7.57
CA GLN A 310 4.89 0.37 -6.68
C GLN A 310 6.23 0.47 -7.44
N TYR A 311 6.24 0.05 -8.70
CA TYR A 311 7.46 -0.08 -9.50
C TYR A 311 7.71 1.12 -10.43
N ALA A 312 6.71 1.95 -10.70
CA ALA A 312 6.74 3.00 -11.72
C ALA A 312 7.94 3.98 -11.60
N ASN A 313 8.36 4.32 -10.38
CA ASN A 313 9.45 5.27 -10.17
C ASN A 313 10.85 4.75 -10.56
N HIS A 314 11.04 3.44 -10.59
CA HIS A 314 12.33 2.80 -10.90
C HIS A 314 12.26 1.93 -12.16
N PHE A 315 11.11 1.89 -12.82
CA PHE A 315 10.81 0.98 -13.90
C PHE A 315 11.80 1.11 -15.07
N ASP A 316 11.94 2.31 -15.63
CA ASP A 316 12.82 2.55 -16.79
C ASP A 316 14.29 2.26 -16.46
N GLU A 317 14.76 2.70 -15.29
CA GLU A 317 16.15 2.48 -14.89
C GLU A 317 16.45 0.99 -14.70
N HIS A 318 15.56 0.27 -14.04
CA HIS A 318 15.73 -1.16 -13.79
C HIS A 318 15.65 -1.97 -15.10
N LEU A 319 14.66 -1.71 -15.95
CA LEU A 319 14.52 -2.41 -17.23
C LEU A 319 15.72 -2.15 -18.15
N LEU A 320 16.12 -0.89 -18.32
CA LEU A 320 17.13 -0.51 -19.30
C LEU A 320 18.57 -0.76 -18.84
N LYS A 321 18.86 -0.59 -17.52
CA LYS A 321 20.23 -0.71 -17.02
C LYS A 321 20.52 -2.05 -16.35
N VAL A 322 19.51 -2.73 -15.80
CA VAL A 322 19.71 -3.97 -15.04
C VAL A 322 19.29 -5.20 -15.83
N LEU A 323 18.17 -5.13 -16.57
CA LEU A 323 17.62 -6.28 -17.29
C LEU A 323 17.95 -6.28 -18.80
N ASP A 324 18.64 -5.28 -19.31
CA ASP A 324 18.94 -5.10 -20.74
C ASP A 324 17.70 -5.33 -21.64
N TYR A 325 16.62 -4.62 -21.35
CA TYR A 325 15.31 -4.80 -21.96
C TYR A 325 15.29 -4.34 -23.42
N GLN A 326 15.14 -5.29 -24.34
CA GLN A 326 15.28 -5.08 -25.79
C GLN A 326 13.96 -5.16 -26.55
N THR A 327 12.84 -5.58 -25.93
CA THR A 327 11.57 -5.82 -26.62
C THR A 327 11.07 -4.62 -27.44
N PRO A 328 11.06 -3.36 -26.96
CA PRO A 328 10.61 -2.23 -27.77
C PRO A 328 11.44 -2.04 -29.04
N ALA A 329 12.75 -2.23 -28.96
CA ALA A 329 13.66 -2.12 -30.12
C ALA A 329 13.41 -3.25 -31.14
N HIS A 330 13.14 -4.47 -30.67
CA HIS A 330 12.81 -5.61 -31.54
C HIS A 330 11.49 -5.41 -32.25
N LEU A 331 10.42 -5.00 -31.55
CA LEU A 331 9.13 -4.70 -32.18
C LEU A 331 9.23 -3.55 -33.17
N ALA A 332 9.99 -2.50 -32.86
CA ALA A 332 10.23 -1.39 -33.78
C ALA A 332 10.95 -1.85 -35.06
N ARG A 333 11.96 -2.73 -34.95
CA ARG A 333 12.65 -3.33 -36.10
C ARG A 333 11.70 -4.18 -36.93
N LEU A 334 10.90 -5.04 -36.31
CA LEU A 334 9.92 -5.89 -37.00
C LEU A 334 8.91 -5.05 -37.78
N LEU A 335 8.38 -3.99 -37.19
CA LEU A 335 7.52 -3.02 -37.86
C LEU A 335 8.23 -2.31 -39.01
N GLN A 336 9.51 -1.98 -38.88
CA GLN A 336 10.29 -1.29 -39.89
C GLN A 336 10.54 -2.17 -41.14
N GLN A 337 10.69 -3.48 -40.95
CA GLN A 337 10.89 -4.45 -42.02
C GLN A 337 9.63 -4.72 -42.83
N HIS A 338 8.45 -4.65 -42.21
CA HIS A 338 7.19 -5.09 -42.84
C HIS A 338 6.22 -3.93 -43.17
N LEU A 339 6.47 -2.73 -42.65
CA LEU A 339 5.68 -1.53 -43.00
C LEU A 339 6.36 -0.75 -44.15
N PRO A 340 5.58 -0.06 -45.01
CA PRO A 340 6.14 0.76 -46.10
C PRO A 340 7.18 1.76 -45.61
N ALA A 341 8.24 1.97 -46.39
CA ALA A 341 9.32 2.91 -46.06
C ALA A 341 8.85 4.37 -46.02
N THR A 342 7.83 4.73 -46.75
CA THR A 342 7.14 6.03 -46.67
C THR A 342 5.99 5.89 -45.68
N PRO A 343 6.06 6.52 -44.51
CA PRO A 343 5.02 6.38 -43.50
C PRO A 343 3.73 7.06 -43.95
N THR A 344 2.71 6.26 -44.28
CA THR A 344 1.32 6.74 -44.16
C THR A 344 1.04 6.89 -42.68
N PRO A 345 0.54 8.05 -42.23
CA PRO A 345 0.25 8.24 -40.80
C PRO A 345 -0.85 7.26 -40.34
N HIS A 346 -0.55 6.48 -39.30
CA HIS A 346 -1.44 5.47 -38.73
C HIS A 346 -2.09 5.96 -37.43
N ASP A 347 -3.30 5.49 -37.16
CA ASP A 347 -3.87 5.51 -35.83
C ASP A 347 -3.33 4.30 -35.06
N ILE A 348 -2.50 4.57 -34.06
CA ILE A 348 -1.74 3.54 -33.34
C ILE A 348 -2.25 3.42 -31.90
N LEU A 349 -2.49 2.17 -31.48
CA LEU A 349 -2.86 1.80 -30.12
C LEU A 349 -1.70 1.08 -29.46
N ASP A 350 -1.19 1.61 -28.36
CA ASP A 350 -0.14 1.02 -27.52
C ASP A 350 -0.79 0.42 -26.27
N LEU A 351 -0.96 -0.90 -26.30
CA LEU A 351 -1.62 -1.69 -25.25
C LEU A 351 -0.63 -2.06 -24.16
N GLY A 352 -0.96 -1.73 -22.89
CA GLY A 352 -0.05 -1.86 -21.77
C GLY A 352 1.18 -0.97 -21.97
N CYS A 353 0.95 0.30 -22.30
CA CYS A 353 2.00 1.22 -22.72
C CYS A 353 3.05 1.51 -21.62
N GLY A 354 2.74 1.20 -20.35
CA GLY A 354 3.62 1.41 -19.20
C GLY A 354 4.07 2.86 -19.11
N THR A 355 5.38 3.05 -18.98
CA THR A 355 6.02 4.39 -18.99
C THR A 355 6.22 4.96 -20.39
N GLY A 356 5.76 4.28 -21.44
CA GLY A 356 5.83 4.75 -22.82
C GLY A 356 7.16 4.43 -23.54
N LEU A 357 7.81 3.31 -23.23
CA LEU A 357 9.09 2.93 -23.87
C LEU A 357 8.97 2.63 -25.36
N CYS A 358 7.79 2.21 -25.86
CA CYS A 358 7.53 2.02 -27.28
C CYS A 358 7.26 3.34 -28.04
N ALA A 359 6.78 4.36 -27.36
CA ALA A 359 6.32 5.61 -27.99
C ALA A 359 7.36 6.32 -28.88
N PRO A 360 8.65 6.40 -28.55
CA PRO A 360 9.64 7.03 -29.43
C PRO A 360 9.74 6.39 -30.82
N ALA A 361 9.55 5.06 -30.90
CA ALA A 361 9.60 4.31 -32.15
C ALA A 361 8.27 4.41 -32.94
N LEU A 362 7.14 4.56 -32.24
CA LEU A 362 5.80 4.62 -32.81
C LEU A 362 5.42 6.03 -33.28
N ARG A 363 5.79 7.08 -32.53
CA ARG A 363 5.42 8.48 -32.80
C ARG A 363 5.68 8.96 -34.23
N PRO A 364 6.83 8.65 -34.86
CA PRO A 364 7.11 9.11 -36.22
C PRO A 364 6.14 8.57 -37.27
N ARG A 365 5.43 7.47 -36.97
CA ARG A 365 4.47 6.81 -37.88
C ARG A 365 3.02 7.11 -37.48
N ALA A 366 2.80 7.77 -36.34
CA ALA A 366 1.46 7.97 -35.81
C ALA A 366 0.83 9.27 -36.31
N ARG A 367 -0.39 9.17 -36.85
CA ARG A 367 -1.34 10.26 -36.94
C ARG A 367 -1.93 10.53 -35.56
N LYS A 368 -2.36 9.47 -34.88
CA LYS A 368 -2.80 9.43 -33.51
C LYS A 368 -2.09 8.30 -32.78
N LEU A 369 -1.52 8.59 -31.61
CA LEU A 369 -0.91 7.60 -30.72
C LEU A 369 -1.67 7.60 -29.40
N CYS A 370 -2.34 6.48 -29.12
CA CYS A 370 -3.10 6.28 -27.90
C CYS A 370 -2.44 5.21 -27.05
N GLY A 371 -2.23 5.48 -25.76
CA GLY A 371 -1.71 4.52 -24.79
C GLY A 371 -2.80 4.07 -23.82
N VAL A 372 -2.79 2.77 -23.47
CA VAL A 372 -3.68 2.19 -22.46
C VAL A 372 -2.86 1.41 -21.47
N ASP A 373 -3.06 1.66 -20.17
CA ASP A 373 -2.41 0.90 -19.10
C ASP A 373 -3.31 0.79 -17.86
N LEU A 374 -3.08 -0.24 -17.04
CA LEU A 374 -3.81 -0.45 -15.78
C LEU A 374 -3.32 0.49 -14.66
N SER A 375 -2.05 0.90 -14.70
CA SER A 375 -1.39 1.66 -13.65
C SER A 375 -1.47 3.17 -13.93
N PRO A 376 -2.15 3.95 -13.09
CA PRO A 376 -2.17 5.41 -13.21
C PRO A 376 -0.76 6.02 -13.03
N GLN A 377 0.09 5.42 -12.21
CA GLN A 377 1.46 5.91 -12.00
C GLN A 377 2.37 5.67 -13.22
N MET A 378 2.17 4.55 -13.94
CA MET A 378 2.85 4.33 -15.22
C MET A 378 2.41 5.36 -16.25
N LEU A 379 1.11 5.63 -16.36
CA LEU A 379 0.57 6.62 -17.28
C LEU A 379 1.05 8.04 -16.99
N GLU A 380 1.27 8.39 -15.72
CA GLU A 380 1.87 9.68 -15.36
C GLU A 380 3.30 9.80 -15.95
N LYS A 381 4.10 8.76 -15.91
CA LYS A 381 5.44 8.71 -16.54
C LYS A 381 5.33 8.77 -18.07
N ALA A 382 4.38 8.06 -18.66
CA ALA A 382 4.13 8.12 -20.10
C ALA A 382 3.74 9.54 -20.55
N ALA A 383 2.88 10.23 -19.79
CA ALA A 383 2.47 11.60 -20.05
C ALA A 383 3.65 12.60 -20.01
N GLN A 384 4.62 12.40 -19.11
CA GLN A 384 5.84 13.22 -19.03
C GLN A 384 6.69 13.16 -20.31
N ARG A 385 6.58 12.08 -21.11
CA ARG A 385 7.29 11.97 -22.40
C ARG A 385 6.69 12.86 -23.50
N GLN A 386 5.44 13.31 -23.37
CA GLN A 386 4.74 14.16 -24.34
C GLN A 386 4.68 13.56 -25.77
N LEU A 387 4.59 12.24 -25.87
CA LEU A 387 4.55 11.53 -27.17
C LEU A 387 3.16 10.99 -27.52
N TYR A 388 2.29 10.78 -26.53
CA TYR A 388 0.92 10.29 -26.73
C TYR A 388 -0.07 11.45 -26.93
N ASP A 389 -1.04 11.22 -27.80
CA ASP A 389 -2.17 12.14 -27.98
C ASP A 389 -3.26 11.88 -26.95
N GLU A 390 -3.43 10.61 -26.52
CA GLU A 390 -4.39 10.18 -25.50
C GLU A 390 -3.76 9.08 -24.63
N LEU A 391 -4.08 9.09 -23.33
CA LEU A 391 -3.70 8.06 -22.37
C LEU A 391 -4.94 7.66 -21.56
N HIS A 392 -5.20 6.35 -21.45
CA HIS A 392 -6.37 5.78 -20.77
C HIS A 392 -5.95 4.81 -19.67
N CYS A 393 -6.44 5.05 -18.46
CA CYS A 393 -6.26 4.13 -17.34
C CYS A 393 -7.41 3.10 -17.37
N ALA A 394 -7.17 1.93 -17.95
CA ALA A 394 -8.20 0.90 -18.12
C ALA A 394 -7.59 -0.50 -18.27
N ASP A 395 -8.40 -1.52 -17.97
CA ASP A 395 -8.13 -2.89 -18.41
C ASP A 395 -8.25 -3.00 -19.93
N LEU A 396 -7.39 -3.82 -20.55
CA LEU A 396 -7.30 -3.96 -22.01
C LEU A 396 -8.62 -4.40 -22.64
N LEU A 397 -9.27 -5.41 -22.08
CA LEU A 397 -10.52 -5.94 -22.62
C LEU A 397 -11.66 -4.94 -22.43
N THR A 398 -11.68 -4.25 -21.31
CA THR A 398 -12.65 -3.17 -21.03
C THR A 398 -12.48 -2.03 -22.04
N TYR A 399 -11.25 -1.57 -22.29
CA TYR A 399 -11.00 -0.53 -23.28
C TYR A 399 -11.36 -0.96 -24.70
N LEU A 400 -10.97 -2.19 -25.07
CA LEU A 400 -11.22 -2.75 -26.40
C LEU A 400 -12.71 -3.07 -26.65
N ALA A 401 -13.54 -3.19 -25.61
CA ALA A 401 -14.97 -3.51 -25.76
C ALA A 401 -15.72 -2.52 -26.67
N ASP A 402 -15.36 -1.26 -26.59
CA ASP A 402 -16.01 -0.16 -27.35
C ASP A 402 -15.25 0.19 -28.65
N GLN A 403 -14.20 -0.59 -29.02
CA GLN A 403 -13.40 -0.32 -30.21
C GLN A 403 -13.84 -1.22 -31.38
N SER A 404 -14.10 -0.65 -32.55
CA SER A 404 -14.39 -1.38 -33.79
C SER A 404 -13.84 -0.60 -34.97
N ASP A 405 -13.02 -1.26 -35.82
CA ASP A 405 -12.41 -0.69 -37.01
C ASP A 405 -11.80 0.71 -36.78
N ALA A 406 -11.18 0.91 -35.62
CA ALA A 406 -10.68 2.21 -35.16
C ALA A 406 -9.17 2.38 -35.39
N TRP A 407 -8.40 1.30 -35.47
CA TRP A 407 -6.95 1.35 -35.42
C TRP A 407 -6.28 0.73 -36.64
N ASP A 408 -5.20 1.35 -37.13
CA ASP A 408 -4.38 0.82 -38.23
C ASP A 408 -3.28 -0.10 -37.71
N LEU A 409 -2.80 0.16 -36.45
CA LEU A 409 -1.77 -0.63 -35.78
C LEU A 409 -2.08 -0.73 -34.29
N ALA A 410 -2.04 -1.95 -33.76
CA ALA A 410 -1.98 -2.20 -32.31
C ALA A 410 -0.60 -2.78 -31.96
N VAL A 411 -0.03 -2.32 -30.84
CA VAL A 411 1.27 -2.79 -30.30
C VAL A 411 1.09 -3.22 -28.86
N ALA A 412 1.76 -4.31 -28.46
CA ALA A 412 1.79 -4.77 -27.07
C ALA A 412 3.18 -5.36 -26.73
N ALA A 413 3.97 -4.66 -25.95
CA ALA A 413 5.31 -5.07 -25.55
C ALA A 413 5.30 -5.64 -24.13
N ASP A 414 5.51 -6.95 -23.97
CA ASP A 414 5.55 -7.70 -22.71
C ASP A 414 4.29 -7.52 -21.79
N VAL A 415 3.14 -7.39 -22.44
CA VAL A 415 1.85 -7.25 -21.76
C VAL A 415 1.24 -8.61 -21.45
N PHE A 416 1.31 -9.53 -22.40
CA PHE A 416 0.60 -10.82 -22.35
C PHE A 416 1.28 -11.84 -21.42
N VAL A 417 2.41 -11.51 -20.88
CA VAL A 417 3.04 -12.28 -19.80
C VAL A 417 2.19 -12.32 -18.51
N TYR A 418 1.14 -11.51 -18.42
CA TYR A 418 0.18 -11.48 -17.30
C TYR A 418 -1.17 -12.13 -17.64
N ILE A 419 -1.32 -12.63 -18.86
CA ILE A 419 -2.56 -13.25 -19.37
C ILE A 419 -2.22 -14.62 -19.96
N GLY A 420 -2.81 -15.70 -19.44
CA GLY A 420 -2.60 -17.06 -19.93
C GLY A 420 -3.45 -17.32 -21.19
N ASP A 421 -4.77 -17.20 -21.08
CA ASP A 421 -5.67 -17.36 -22.22
C ASP A 421 -5.85 -16.05 -23.00
N LEU A 422 -5.24 -15.97 -24.18
CA LEU A 422 -5.30 -14.82 -25.06
C LEU A 422 -6.50 -14.80 -26.02
N SER A 423 -7.41 -15.76 -25.95
CA SER A 423 -8.53 -15.91 -26.92
C SER A 423 -9.40 -14.65 -26.96
N ALA A 424 -9.81 -14.12 -25.81
CA ALA A 424 -10.62 -12.91 -25.73
C ALA A 424 -9.88 -11.68 -26.26
N VAL A 425 -8.57 -11.57 -25.97
CA VAL A 425 -7.71 -10.47 -26.40
C VAL A 425 -7.59 -10.45 -27.92
N PHE A 426 -7.30 -11.59 -28.56
CA PHE A 426 -7.17 -11.70 -30.00
C PHE A 426 -8.45 -11.32 -30.74
N HIS A 427 -9.60 -11.79 -30.27
CA HIS A 427 -10.90 -11.42 -30.85
C HIS A 427 -11.19 -9.91 -30.67
N ALA A 428 -10.90 -9.33 -29.52
CA ALA A 428 -11.11 -7.90 -29.27
C ALA A 428 -10.20 -7.04 -30.16
N ILE A 429 -8.93 -7.40 -30.30
CA ILE A 429 -7.97 -6.69 -31.17
C ILE A 429 -8.37 -6.82 -32.65
N ALA A 430 -8.74 -8.01 -33.09
CA ALA A 430 -9.21 -8.22 -34.49
C ALA A 430 -10.43 -7.35 -34.81
N ARG A 431 -11.36 -7.17 -33.86
CA ARG A 431 -12.49 -6.25 -34.03
C ARG A 431 -12.05 -4.79 -34.07
N ALA A 432 -11.10 -4.39 -33.19
CA ALA A 432 -10.64 -3.02 -33.08
C ALA A 432 -9.80 -2.54 -34.27
N LEU A 433 -9.14 -3.46 -34.99
CA LEU A 433 -8.34 -3.16 -36.16
C LEU A 433 -9.23 -2.92 -37.38
N ARG A 434 -8.83 -1.97 -38.24
CA ARG A 434 -9.36 -1.81 -39.61
C ARG A 434 -8.96 -2.98 -40.51
N SER A 435 -9.64 -3.19 -41.65
CA SER A 435 -9.19 -4.12 -42.68
C SER A 435 -7.76 -3.74 -43.12
N GLY A 436 -6.86 -4.72 -43.19
CA GLY A 436 -5.44 -4.50 -43.44
C GLY A 436 -4.64 -4.00 -42.24
N GLY A 437 -5.31 -3.68 -41.13
CA GLY A 437 -4.67 -3.24 -39.89
C GLY A 437 -3.79 -4.32 -39.27
N GLN A 438 -2.77 -3.93 -38.53
CA GLN A 438 -1.74 -4.82 -38.05
C GLN A 438 -1.71 -4.89 -36.49
N PHE A 439 -1.25 -6.03 -35.98
CA PHE A 439 -1.03 -6.28 -34.56
C PHE A 439 0.38 -6.79 -34.33
N CYS A 440 1.20 -6.01 -33.62
CA CYS A 440 2.60 -6.33 -33.31
C CYS A 440 2.76 -6.52 -31.80
N PHE A 441 3.23 -7.69 -31.35
CA PHE A 441 3.33 -7.96 -29.91
C PHE A 441 4.44 -8.94 -29.57
N SER A 442 4.79 -9.01 -28.28
CA SER A 442 5.68 -10.02 -27.73
C SER A 442 5.02 -10.88 -26.65
N VAL A 443 5.52 -12.11 -26.52
CA VAL A 443 5.21 -13.05 -25.44
C VAL A 443 6.46 -13.80 -25.03
N GLU A 444 6.55 -14.28 -23.79
CA GLU A 444 7.57 -15.27 -23.42
C GLU A 444 7.26 -16.60 -24.11
N ALA A 445 8.33 -17.30 -24.56
CA ALA A 445 8.21 -18.53 -25.32
C ALA A 445 7.98 -19.74 -24.41
N ALA A 446 6.89 -20.50 -24.65
CA ALA A 446 6.64 -21.78 -23.99
C ALA A 446 7.17 -22.95 -24.85
N SER A 447 7.81 -23.91 -24.19
CA SER A 447 8.34 -25.12 -24.83
C SER A 447 7.27 -26.19 -25.04
N SER A 448 6.13 -26.14 -24.35
CA SER A 448 5.06 -27.14 -24.40
C SER A 448 3.71 -26.56 -23.97
N GLY A 449 2.63 -27.19 -24.39
CA GLY A 449 1.26 -26.75 -24.08
C GLY A 449 0.84 -25.52 -24.89
N ASP A 450 -0.30 -24.97 -24.59
CA ASP A 450 -0.81 -23.73 -25.19
C ASP A 450 -0.16 -22.51 -24.51
N TYR A 451 -0.29 -22.45 -23.20
CA TYR A 451 0.40 -21.49 -22.33
C TYR A 451 0.75 -22.15 -20.99
N THR A 452 1.75 -21.60 -20.31
CA THR A 452 2.23 -22.13 -19.04
C THR A 452 2.58 -20.98 -18.10
N LEU A 453 2.10 -21.02 -16.85
CA LEU A 453 2.54 -20.12 -15.80
C LEU A 453 3.91 -20.57 -15.30
N GLN A 454 4.90 -19.71 -15.39
CA GLN A 454 6.28 -19.97 -15.00
C GLN A 454 6.54 -19.64 -13.54
N ALA A 455 7.63 -20.15 -12.98
CA ALA A 455 8.08 -19.83 -11.62
C ALA A 455 8.38 -18.33 -11.43
N SER A 456 8.63 -17.60 -12.53
CA SER A 456 8.75 -16.13 -12.55
C SER A 456 7.42 -15.39 -12.32
N ASN A 457 6.30 -16.12 -12.17
CA ASN A 457 4.95 -15.57 -12.13
C ASN A 457 4.52 -14.88 -13.45
N ARG A 458 5.01 -15.37 -14.57
CA ARG A 458 4.64 -14.89 -15.91
C ARG A 458 4.17 -16.05 -16.77
N TYR A 459 3.23 -15.76 -17.68
CA TYR A 459 2.78 -16.70 -18.66
C TYR A 459 3.73 -16.71 -19.86
N ALA A 460 4.12 -17.90 -20.28
CA ALA A 460 4.75 -18.15 -21.56
C ALA A 460 3.74 -18.80 -22.52
N HIS A 461 3.83 -18.51 -23.81
CA HIS A 461 2.90 -19.00 -24.84
C HIS A 461 3.63 -19.73 -25.95
N SER A 462 3.04 -20.81 -26.44
CA SER A 462 3.63 -21.57 -27.55
C SER A 462 3.29 -20.94 -28.91
N HIS A 463 4.22 -21.04 -29.85
CA HIS A 463 4.00 -20.60 -31.24
C HIS A 463 2.75 -21.22 -31.85
N ALA A 464 2.54 -22.54 -31.66
CA ALA A 464 1.38 -23.27 -32.20
C ALA A 464 0.04 -22.72 -31.67
N TYR A 465 -0.01 -22.34 -30.37
CA TYR A 465 -1.18 -21.72 -29.78
C TYR A 465 -1.48 -20.36 -30.42
N LEU A 466 -0.47 -19.50 -30.56
CA LEU A 466 -0.62 -18.17 -31.14
C LEU A 466 -1.07 -18.24 -32.64
N GLN A 467 -0.56 -19.20 -33.40
CA GLN A 467 -1.01 -19.42 -34.76
C GLN A 467 -2.48 -19.85 -34.86
N ARG A 468 -2.93 -20.74 -33.98
CA ARG A 468 -4.35 -21.13 -33.91
C ARG A 468 -5.24 -19.95 -33.51
N LEU A 469 -4.84 -19.14 -32.53
CA LEU A 469 -5.61 -17.98 -32.16
C LEU A 469 -5.69 -16.92 -33.25
N ALA A 470 -4.58 -16.65 -33.93
CA ALA A 470 -4.56 -15.74 -35.07
C ALA A 470 -5.59 -16.19 -36.15
N SER A 471 -5.52 -17.45 -36.55
CA SER A 471 -6.45 -18.00 -37.55
C SER A 471 -7.90 -17.95 -37.08
N ALA A 472 -8.18 -18.30 -35.81
CA ALA A 472 -9.54 -18.29 -35.26
C ALA A 472 -10.11 -16.87 -35.16
N SER A 473 -9.26 -15.84 -35.07
CA SER A 473 -9.66 -14.43 -34.97
C SER A 473 -9.63 -13.68 -36.31
N GLY A 474 -9.37 -14.37 -37.43
CA GLY A 474 -9.30 -13.74 -38.77
C GLY A 474 -8.02 -12.90 -38.96
N LEU A 475 -6.96 -13.22 -38.24
CA LEU A 475 -5.67 -12.57 -38.38
C LEU A 475 -4.67 -13.50 -39.07
N GLN A 476 -3.92 -12.97 -40.04
CA GLN A 476 -2.85 -13.67 -40.72
C GLN A 476 -1.50 -13.36 -40.10
N VAL A 477 -0.68 -14.37 -39.84
CA VAL A 477 0.69 -14.19 -39.37
C VAL A 477 1.58 -13.74 -40.54
N LEU A 478 2.12 -12.52 -40.43
CA LEU A 478 3.08 -11.98 -41.41
C LEU A 478 4.51 -12.33 -41.03
N ALA A 479 4.84 -12.26 -39.74
CA ALA A 479 6.17 -12.59 -39.22
C ALA A 479 6.08 -13.14 -37.79
N CYS A 480 7.05 -14.00 -37.46
CA CYS A 480 7.31 -14.46 -36.10
C CYS A 480 8.83 -14.62 -35.94
N GLU A 481 9.41 -13.88 -34.99
CA GLU A 481 10.84 -13.91 -34.70
C GLU A 481 11.09 -14.34 -33.26
N GLU A 482 12.09 -15.16 -33.03
CA GLU A 482 12.61 -15.46 -31.70
C GLU A 482 13.56 -14.33 -31.25
N LEU A 483 13.46 -13.95 -29.99
CA LEU A 483 14.33 -12.91 -29.41
C LEU A 483 14.62 -13.19 -27.93
N THR A 484 15.68 -12.59 -27.44
CA THR A 484 15.91 -12.45 -25.99
C THR A 484 15.23 -11.16 -25.55
N ALA A 485 14.16 -11.27 -24.74
CA ALA A 485 13.42 -10.09 -24.26
C ALA A 485 14.22 -9.28 -23.24
N ARG A 486 14.89 -9.99 -22.34
CA ARG A 486 15.71 -9.45 -21.24
C ARG A 486 16.60 -10.54 -20.64
N GLU A 487 17.52 -10.14 -19.76
CA GLU A 487 18.24 -11.04 -18.86
C GLU A 487 17.63 -11.00 -17.44
N GLU A 488 17.43 -12.16 -16.84
CA GLU A 488 16.91 -12.29 -15.48
C GLU A 488 17.75 -13.31 -14.71
N ASN A 489 18.34 -12.89 -13.59
CA ASN A 489 19.27 -13.70 -12.78
C ASN A 489 20.43 -14.31 -13.60
N GLY A 490 20.94 -13.57 -14.60
CA GLY A 490 22.03 -14.01 -15.46
C GLY A 490 21.64 -15.04 -16.54
N ALA A 491 20.34 -15.27 -16.74
CA ALA A 491 19.82 -16.14 -17.79
C ALA A 491 18.94 -15.35 -18.79
N PRO A 492 19.10 -15.60 -20.12
CA PRO A 492 18.29 -14.94 -21.14
C PRO A 492 16.86 -15.47 -21.12
N ILE A 493 15.88 -14.58 -21.09
CA ILE A 493 14.46 -14.90 -21.23
C ILE A 493 14.09 -14.92 -22.70
N GLN A 494 13.78 -16.10 -23.21
CA GLN A 494 13.38 -16.29 -24.61
C GLN A 494 11.95 -15.84 -24.84
N ALA A 495 11.72 -15.09 -25.91
CA ALA A 495 10.43 -14.56 -26.29
C ALA A 495 10.18 -14.73 -27.81
N LEU A 496 8.93 -14.55 -28.17
CA LEU A 496 8.47 -14.48 -29.57
C LEU A 496 7.93 -13.08 -29.83
N ALA A 497 8.38 -12.44 -30.91
CA ALA A 497 7.74 -11.27 -31.47
C ALA A 497 6.93 -11.65 -32.71
N LEU A 498 5.67 -11.25 -32.74
CA LEU A 498 4.75 -11.56 -33.82
C LEU A 498 4.21 -10.30 -34.47
N LEU A 499 4.05 -10.35 -35.77
CA LEU A 499 3.30 -9.36 -36.53
C LEU A 499 2.15 -10.08 -37.26
N LEU A 500 0.94 -9.67 -36.93
CA LEU A 500 -0.29 -10.19 -37.55
C LEU A 500 -0.97 -9.11 -38.39
N GLN A 501 -1.81 -9.48 -39.33
CA GLN A 501 -2.62 -8.57 -40.13
C GLN A 501 -4.07 -9.05 -40.20
N LYS A 502 -5.02 -8.13 -40.04
CA LYS A 502 -6.44 -8.39 -40.25
C LYS A 502 -6.71 -8.48 -41.76
N ALA A 503 -7.40 -9.53 -42.19
CA ALA A 503 -7.79 -9.77 -43.58
C ALA A 503 -8.66 -8.64 -44.17
#